data_146d020116dc1fe78c5fd22571604903
#
_entry.id   146d020116dc1fe78c5fd22571604903
#
_cell.length_a   1.000
_cell.length_b   1.000
_cell.length_c   1.000
_cell.angle_alpha   90.00
_cell.angle_beta   90.00
_cell.angle_gamma   90.00
#
_symmetry.space_group_name_H-M   'P 1'
#
loop_
_entity.id
_entity.type
_entity.pdbx_description
1 polymer ?
#
loop_
_entity_poly.entity_id
_entity_poly.type
_entity_poly.pdbx_seq_one_letter_code
_entity_poly.pdbx_strand_id
1 'polypeptide(L)'
;GKCNPSALFQAPITTSISKEAEKLAQNLSAEVRGSDMLIIWTDCDREGENIGYEVAQHCLSKRRNLVVKRARFSAVIADQIHRACMNLVDLDLHAVHAVDARQQIDLRIGAAFTRLQTARLVPLLHVDRMVISYGPCQFPTLGFVVDHYRRVQAFVPEPFWFIDLRHKTDTHSSAVEFIWDRKHLFDEHIVKILHGRCKEAVEAQVTCVQCRPTSKRKPSPLTTVELQKNLSRLTGMAPKKILDLAEALYQCGLLSYPRTETDQYDNDFDFVGLLDKQRQDAQWGALVSELCASAAGATVAPGALKYERPRNGRKNDKAHPPIHPTAHANDLRADEKKVYDYVTRRFLASCATDALGEETKVCIEMGGETFHTSGLFVKDTAYMKLFTYEHWSNKSIPEYRERQRFRPSTLTVKQGCTCLLYTSPSPRD
;
A
#
# COMPACT_ATOMS: atom_id res chain seq x y z
N GLY A 1 -19.34 7.49 -39.55
CA GLY A 1 -18.59 7.82 -40.75
C GLY A 1 -17.39 6.94 -40.96
N LYS A 2 -17.11 6.56 -42.19
CA LYS A 2 -15.98 5.70 -42.59
C LYS A 2 -14.66 6.49 -42.56
N CYS A 3 -14.19 6.89 -41.37
CA CYS A 3 -12.88 7.52 -41.23
C CYS A 3 -11.82 6.42 -41.07
N ASN A 4 -10.72 6.50 -41.82
CA ASN A 4 -9.58 5.61 -41.65
C ASN A 4 -9.00 5.83 -40.21
N PRO A 5 -8.90 4.79 -39.38
CA PRO A 5 -8.37 4.92 -38.03
C PRO A 5 -6.99 5.59 -37.95
N SER A 6 -6.12 5.35 -38.94
CA SER A 6 -4.78 5.96 -38.98
C SER A 6 -4.80 7.49 -39.16
N ALA A 7 -5.83 8.05 -39.80
CA ALA A 7 -5.97 9.49 -39.97
C ALA A 7 -6.18 10.23 -38.64
N LEU A 8 -6.66 9.52 -37.61
CA LEU A 8 -6.90 10.11 -36.29
C LEU A 8 -5.62 10.50 -35.54
N PHE A 9 -4.48 9.90 -35.89
CA PHE A 9 -3.19 10.31 -35.29
C PHE A 9 -2.79 11.74 -35.65
N GLN A 10 -3.22 12.24 -36.82
CA GLN A 10 -2.91 13.57 -37.33
C GLN A 10 -4.11 14.52 -37.33
N ALA A 11 -5.28 14.05 -36.89
CA ALA A 11 -6.47 14.88 -36.85
C ALA A 11 -6.27 16.08 -35.90
N PRO A 12 -6.78 17.28 -36.26
CA PRO A 12 -6.76 18.40 -35.35
C PRO A 12 -7.60 18.11 -34.10
N ILE A 13 -7.06 18.51 -32.94
CA ILE A 13 -7.77 18.45 -31.66
C ILE A 13 -8.32 19.83 -31.37
N THR A 14 -9.57 19.90 -30.99
CA THR A 14 -10.24 21.14 -30.55
C THR A 14 -10.73 20.95 -29.12
N THR A 15 -10.51 21.96 -28.32
CA THR A 15 -11.04 22.03 -26.93
C THR A 15 -12.26 22.94 -26.89
N SER A 16 -13.26 22.54 -26.11
CA SER A 16 -14.46 23.36 -25.91
C SER A 16 -14.98 23.15 -24.49
N ILE A 17 -15.66 24.16 -23.97
CA ILE A 17 -16.32 24.05 -22.67
C ILE A 17 -17.49 23.06 -22.80
N SER A 18 -17.55 22.06 -21.91
CA SER A 18 -18.64 21.09 -21.89
C SER A 18 -19.97 21.77 -21.50
N LYS A 19 -21.09 21.23 -21.95
CA LYS A 19 -22.42 21.75 -21.57
C LYS A 19 -22.63 21.79 -20.06
N GLU A 20 -22.06 20.86 -19.33
CA GLU A 20 -22.12 20.77 -17.87
C GLU A 20 -21.36 21.91 -17.21
N ALA A 21 -20.25 22.34 -17.81
CA ALA A 21 -19.41 23.44 -17.30
C ALA A 21 -19.84 24.84 -17.80
N GLU A 22 -20.82 24.95 -18.70
CA GLU A 22 -21.27 26.25 -19.25
C GLU A 22 -21.72 27.22 -18.16
N LYS A 23 -22.49 26.76 -17.16
CA LYS A 23 -22.94 27.60 -16.04
C LYS A 23 -21.77 28.10 -15.19
N LEU A 24 -20.78 27.25 -14.96
CA LEU A 24 -19.57 27.63 -14.25
C LEU A 24 -18.79 28.68 -15.04
N ALA A 25 -18.60 28.49 -16.34
CA ALA A 25 -17.93 29.44 -17.21
C ALA A 25 -18.65 30.81 -17.27
N GLN A 26 -19.98 30.81 -17.28
CA GLN A 26 -20.80 32.05 -17.21
C GLN A 26 -20.58 32.77 -15.88
N ASN A 27 -20.59 32.03 -14.73
CA ASN A 27 -20.34 32.60 -13.43
C ASN A 27 -18.93 33.20 -13.33
N LEU A 28 -17.91 32.45 -13.75
CA LEU A 28 -16.52 32.92 -13.80
C LEU A 28 -16.41 34.22 -14.68
N SER A 29 -17.11 34.25 -15.81
CA SER A 29 -17.13 35.43 -16.70
C SER A 29 -17.78 36.66 -16.07
N ALA A 30 -18.77 36.44 -15.19
CA ALA A 30 -19.40 37.56 -14.47
C ALA A 30 -18.50 38.11 -13.36
N GLU A 31 -17.99 37.23 -12.52
CA GLU A 31 -17.16 37.57 -11.34
C GLU A 31 -15.83 38.23 -11.73
N VAL A 32 -15.20 37.75 -12.79
CA VAL A 32 -13.88 38.25 -13.21
C VAL A 32 -13.89 39.73 -13.68
N ARG A 33 -15.06 40.23 -14.11
CA ARG A 33 -15.16 41.63 -14.58
C ARG A 33 -14.85 42.67 -13.51
N GLY A 34 -15.19 42.33 -12.25
CA GLY A 34 -14.95 43.21 -11.09
C GLY A 34 -13.67 42.85 -10.30
N SER A 35 -12.91 41.83 -10.71
CA SER A 35 -11.78 41.31 -9.93
C SER A 35 -10.44 41.72 -10.54
N ASP A 36 -9.47 42.10 -9.71
CA ASP A 36 -8.11 42.43 -10.17
C ASP A 36 -7.17 41.22 -10.12
N MET A 37 -7.52 40.20 -9.33
CA MET A 37 -6.73 39.00 -9.14
C MET A 37 -7.59 37.76 -9.16
N LEU A 38 -7.10 36.67 -9.78
CA LEU A 38 -7.63 35.32 -9.75
C LEU A 38 -6.67 34.44 -8.96
N ILE A 39 -7.13 33.85 -7.87
CA ILE A 39 -6.36 32.89 -7.09
C ILE A 39 -6.92 31.49 -7.35
N ILE A 40 -6.07 30.60 -7.87
CA ILE A 40 -6.42 29.21 -8.18
C ILE A 40 -6.25 28.34 -6.93
N TRP A 41 -7.30 27.63 -6.53
CA TRP A 41 -7.40 26.77 -5.36
C TRP A 41 -7.74 25.31 -5.71
N THR A 42 -7.18 24.80 -6.77
CA THR A 42 -7.34 23.40 -7.16
C THR A 42 -6.37 22.51 -6.39
N ASP A 43 -6.57 21.19 -6.44
CA ASP A 43 -5.65 20.22 -5.81
C ASP A 43 -4.20 20.44 -6.28
N CYS A 44 -3.24 20.13 -5.43
CA CYS A 44 -1.82 20.41 -5.71
C CYS A 44 -1.15 19.30 -6.52
N ASP A 45 -1.85 18.74 -7.49
CA ASP A 45 -1.32 17.78 -8.45
C ASP A 45 -1.26 18.39 -9.88
N ARG A 46 -0.80 17.59 -10.85
CA ARG A 46 -0.67 18.03 -12.24
C ARG A 46 -2.02 18.33 -12.87
N GLU A 47 -3.04 17.55 -12.54
CA GLU A 47 -4.41 17.75 -13.04
C GLU A 47 -4.98 19.07 -12.51
N GLY A 48 -4.78 19.36 -11.21
CA GLY A 48 -5.16 20.63 -10.61
C GLY A 48 -4.46 21.83 -11.21
N GLU A 49 -3.18 21.72 -11.58
CA GLU A 49 -2.48 22.77 -12.32
C GLU A 49 -3.11 23.01 -13.71
N ASN A 50 -3.45 21.93 -14.42
CA ASN A 50 -4.11 22.04 -15.74
C ASN A 50 -5.51 22.63 -15.64
N ILE A 51 -6.32 22.21 -14.69
CA ILE A 51 -7.66 22.78 -14.43
C ILE A 51 -7.52 24.28 -14.11
N GLY A 52 -6.58 24.64 -13.23
CA GLY A 52 -6.28 26.02 -12.89
C GLY A 52 -5.89 26.87 -14.11
N TYR A 53 -5.09 26.30 -15.01
CA TYR A 53 -4.71 26.96 -16.25
C TYR A 53 -5.90 27.16 -17.21
N GLU A 54 -6.77 26.17 -17.39
CA GLU A 54 -7.96 26.28 -18.21
C GLU A 54 -8.91 27.37 -17.69
N VAL A 55 -9.12 27.43 -16.37
CA VAL A 55 -9.90 28.50 -15.71
C VAL A 55 -9.24 29.85 -15.95
N ALA A 56 -7.92 29.95 -15.76
CA ALA A 56 -7.15 31.20 -15.97
C ALA A 56 -7.28 31.68 -17.43
N GLN A 57 -7.13 30.80 -18.42
CA GLN A 57 -7.28 31.13 -19.83
C GLN A 57 -8.69 31.68 -20.15
N HIS A 58 -9.72 31.03 -19.59
CA HIS A 58 -11.08 31.50 -19.75
C HIS A 58 -11.27 32.91 -19.16
N CYS A 59 -10.80 33.16 -17.94
CA CYS A 59 -10.90 34.44 -17.26
C CYS A 59 -10.09 35.56 -17.99
N LEU A 60 -8.86 35.24 -18.41
CA LEU A 60 -8.02 36.16 -19.17
C LEU A 60 -8.61 36.56 -20.52
N SER A 61 -9.40 35.66 -21.15
CA SER A 61 -10.16 36.00 -22.37
C SER A 61 -11.21 37.09 -22.16
N LYS A 62 -11.68 37.28 -20.92
CA LYS A 62 -12.68 38.28 -20.52
C LYS A 62 -12.02 39.55 -19.94
N ARG A 63 -10.89 39.42 -19.23
CA ARG A 63 -10.14 40.52 -18.62
C ARG A 63 -8.62 40.28 -18.78
N ARG A 64 -8.01 40.95 -19.75
CA ARG A 64 -6.58 40.71 -20.11
C ARG A 64 -5.59 41.12 -19.02
N ASN A 65 -5.92 42.10 -18.18
CA ASN A 65 -5.03 42.58 -17.12
C ASN A 65 -5.23 41.88 -15.78
N LEU A 66 -5.85 40.71 -15.76
CA LEU A 66 -6.07 39.93 -14.55
C LEU A 66 -4.76 39.34 -14.06
N VAL A 67 -4.43 39.55 -12.79
CA VAL A 67 -3.30 38.88 -12.13
C VAL A 67 -3.74 37.49 -11.75
N VAL A 68 -3.02 36.45 -12.22
CA VAL A 68 -3.33 35.03 -11.90
C VAL A 68 -2.27 34.53 -10.94
N LYS A 69 -2.71 33.94 -9.83
CA LYS A 69 -1.85 33.31 -8.81
C LYS A 69 -2.41 31.98 -8.38
N ARG A 70 -1.53 31.17 -7.82
CA ARG A 70 -1.79 29.79 -7.37
C ARG A 70 -1.56 29.68 -5.87
N ALA A 71 -2.54 29.19 -5.13
CA ALA A 71 -2.41 28.80 -3.73
C ALA A 71 -2.14 27.30 -3.63
N ARG A 72 -1.05 26.89 -2.97
CA ARG A 72 -0.66 25.48 -2.80
C ARG A 72 -0.93 25.01 -1.38
N PHE A 73 -1.66 23.91 -1.24
CA PHE A 73 -2.01 23.27 0.04
C PHE A 73 -2.10 21.77 -0.14
N SER A 74 -1.84 21.01 0.92
CA SER A 74 -1.93 19.54 0.92
C SER A 74 -3.04 18.99 1.80
N ALA A 75 -3.71 19.87 2.57
CA ALA A 75 -4.90 19.55 3.36
C ALA A 75 -5.84 20.75 3.45
N VAL A 76 -7.14 20.48 3.48
CA VAL A 76 -8.19 21.52 3.57
C VAL A 76 -8.41 21.88 5.05
N ILE A 77 -7.41 22.51 5.67
CA ILE A 77 -7.44 23.01 7.04
C ILE A 77 -7.04 24.48 7.10
N ALA A 78 -7.64 25.23 8.05
CA ALA A 78 -7.50 26.70 8.12
C ALA A 78 -6.04 27.19 8.07
N ASP A 79 -5.15 26.60 8.85
CA ASP A 79 -3.74 27.00 8.90
C ASP A 79 -2.99 26.82 7.58
N GLN A 80 -3.25 25.73 6.86
CA GLN A 80 -2.63 25.52 5.54
C GLN A 80 -3.21 26.46 4.49
N ILE A 81 -4.52 26.69 4.54
CA ILE A 81 -5.22 27.61 3.67
C ILE A 81 -4.69 29.04 3.87
N HIS A 82 -4.60 29.54 5.12
CA HIS A 82 -4.04 30.85 5.41
C HIS A 82 -2.59 30.99 4.96
N ARG A 83 -1.75 29.96 5.22
CA ARG A 83 -0.35 29.96 4.75
C ARG A 83 -0.26 29.98 3.24
N ALA A 84 -1.11 29.24 2.53
CA ALA A 84 -1.15 29.25 1.08
C ALA A 84 -1.58 30.58 0.50
N CYS A 85 -2.53 31.31 1.14
CA CYS A 85 -2.90 32.67 0.79
C CYS A 85 -1.75 33.66 0.93
N MET A 86 -0.94 33.51 1.96
CA MET A 86 0.20 34.39 2.21
C MET A 86 1.39 34.10 1.31
N ASN A 87 1.45 32.92 0.69
CA ASN A 87 2.57 32.46 -0.13
C ASN A 87 2.09 32.02 -1.52
N LEU A 88 1.45 32.95 -2.24
CA LEU A 88 0.97 32.70 -3.59
C LEU A 88 2.14 32.57 -4.58
N VAL A 89 2.02 31.58 -5.47
CA VAL A 89 2.99 31.27 -6.52
C VAL A 89 2.37 31.42 -7.91
N ASP A 90 3.17 31.30 -8.96
CA ASP A 90 2.67 31.24 -10.33
C ASP A 90 2.27 29.77 -10.67
N LEU A 91 1.44 29.61 -11.72
CA LEU A 91 1.10 28.28 -12.24
C LEU A 91 2.34 27.60 -12.84
N ASP A 92 2.46 26.31 -12.62
CA ASP A 92 3.51 25.48 -13.22
C ASP A 92 3.12 25.05 -14.63
N LEU A 93 3.56 25.81 -15.62
CA LEU A 93 3.28 25.54 -17.04
C LEU A 93 3.90 24.23 -17.53
N HIS A 94 4.96 23.70 -16.90
CA HIS A 94 5.52 22.40 -17.26
C HIS A 94 4.57 21.28 -16.87
N ALA A 95 3.94 21.37 -15.70
CA ALA A 95 2.92 20.43 -15.27
C ALA A 95 1.68 20.51 -16.20
N VAL A 96 1.24 21.71 -16.56
CA VAL A 96 0.13 21.92 -17.51
C VAL A 96 0.42 21.26 -18.85
N HIS A 97 1.58 21.54 -19.46
CA HIS A 97 1.96 20.98 -20.76
C HIS A 97 2.10 19.44 -20.71
N ALA A 98 2.56 18.90 -19.58
CA ALA A 98 2.66 17.44 -19.42
C ALA A 98 1.28 16.78 -19.40
N VAL A 99 0.29 17.39 -18.74
CA VAL A 99 -1.10 16.90 -18.72
C VAL A 99 -1.73 17.03 -20.10
N ASP A 100 -1.58 18.16 -20.77
CA ASP A 100 -2.11 18.38 -22.13
C ASP A 100 -1.53 17.37 -23.12
N ALA A 101 -0.21 17.14 -23.11
CA ALA A 101 0.43 16.15 -23.94
C ALA A 101 -0.11 14.73 -23.68
N ARG A 102 -0.27 14.36 -22.40
CA ARG A 102 -0.88 13.06 -22.01
C ARG A 102 -2.31 12.93 -22.55
N GLN A 103 -3.14 13.94 -22.34
CA GLN A 103 -4.55 13.94 -22.80
C GLN A 103 -4.63 13.80 -24.33
N GLN A 104 -3.78 14.51 -25.07
CA GLN A 104 -3.73 14.41 -26.52
C GLN A 104 -3.28 13.02 -27.00
N ILE A 105 -2.27 12.44 -26.38
CA ILE A 105 -1.79 11.08 -26.70
C ILE A 105 -2.90 10.07 -26.40
N ASP A 106 -3.52 10.13 -25.22
CA ASP A 106 -4.60 9.24 -24.81
C ASP A 106 -5.79 9.32 -25.78
N LEU A 107 -6.18 10.54 -26.20
CA LEU A 107 -7.28 10.75 -27.14
C LEU A 107 -6.96 10.17 -28.52
N ARG A 108 -5.78 10.46 -29.06
CA ARG A 108 -5.37 10.01 -30.41
C ARG A 108 -5.26 8.51 -30.48
N ILE A 109 -4.49 7.93 -29.55
CA ILE A 109 -4.26 6.48 -29.49
C ILE A 109 -5.56 5.75 -29.16
N GLY A 110 -6.30 6.22 -28.15
CA GLY A 110 -7.56 5.63 -27.73
C GLY A 110 -8.58 5.62 -28.88
N ALA A 111 -8.77 6.73 -29.58
CA ALA A 111 -9.72 6.82 -30.69
C ALA A 111 -9.28 5.96 -31.89
N ALA A 112 -8.00 6.00 -32.28
CA ALA A 112 -7.51 5.26 -33.42
C ALA A 112 -7.58 3.74 -33.20
N PHE A 113 -7.05 3.25 -32.09
CA PHE A 113 -7.04 1.82 -31.80
C PHE A 113 -8.41 1.26 -31.43
N THR A 114 -9.26 2.00 -30.70
CA THR A 114 -10.65 1.59 -30.45
C THR A 114 -11.39 1.34 -31.76
N ARG A 115 -11.28 2.25 -32.74
CA ARG A 115 -11.92 2.07 -34.05
C ARG A 115 -11.32 0.93 -34.85
N LEU A 116 -9.98 0.80 -34.85
CA LEU A 116 -9.30 -0.28 -35.55
C LEU A 116 -9.71 -1.65 -35.01
N GLN A 117 -9.66 -1.82 -33.70
CA GLN A 117 -10.02 -3.08 -33.02
C GLN A 117 -11.50 -3.41 -33.22
N THR A 118 -12.38 -2.45 -33.00
CA THR A 118 -13.82 -2.65 -33.21
C THR A 118 -14.12 -3.08 -34.63
N ALA A 119 -13.56 -2.40 -35.62
CA ALA A 119 -13.79 -2.73 -37.03
C ALA A 119 -13.24 -4.10 -37.45
N ARG A 120 -12.13 -4.56 -36.82
CA ARG A 120 -11.49 -5.82 -37.15
C ARG A 120 -12.01 -7.02 -36.36
N LEU A 121 -12.27 -6.84 -35.07
CA LEU A 121 -12.56 -7.94 -34.16
C LEU A 121 -14.07 -8.22 -34.00
N VAL A 122 -14.93 -7.20 -34.04
CA VAL A 122 -16.38 -7.39 -33.89
C VAL A 122 -16.95 -8.35 -34.92
N PRO A 123 -16.61 -8.28 -36.23
CA PRO A 123 -17.06 -9.25 -37.22
C PRO A 123 -16.56 -10.68 -36.93
N LEU A 124 -15.34 -10.82 -36.36
CA LEU A 124 -14.75 -12.12 -36.06
C LEU A 124 -15.36 -12.78 -34.82
N LEU A 125 -15.78 -11.95 -33.85
CA LEU A 125 -16.37 -12.42 -32.59
C LEU A 125 -17.87 -12.69 -32.69
N HIS A 126 -18.50 -12.37 -33.83
CA HIS A 126 -19.95 -12.47 -34.05
C HIS A 126 -20.81 -11.78 -32.96
N VAL A 127 -20.31 -10.65 -32.42
CA VAL A 127 -21.01 -9.84 -31.42
C VAL A 127 -21.55 -8.57 -32.07
N ASP A 128 -22.85 -8.36 -31.98
CA ASP A 128 -23.48 -7.18 -32.52
C ASP A 128 -23.34 -5.96 -31.60
N ARG A 129 -23.05 -4.79 -32.19
CA ARG A 129 -23.02 -3.47 -31.52
C ARG A 129 -22.06 -3.33 -30.35
N MET A 130 -21.04 -4.16 -30.26
CA MET A 130 -19.98 -4.05 -29.24
C MET A 130 -18.90 -3.07 -29.68
N VAL A 131 -18.45 -2.21 -28.79
CA VAL A 131 -17.25 -1.37 -28.95
C VAL A 131 -16.12 -1.98 -28.16
N ILE A 132 -15.03 -2.33 -28.85
CA ILE A 132 -13.81 -2.82 -28.20
C ILE A 132 -12.90 -1.62 -27.95
N SER A 133 -12.99 -1.06 -26.74
CA SER A 133 -12.23 0.12 -26.37
C SER A 133 -10.75 -0.19 -26.12
N TYR A 134 -9.89 0.74 -26.50
CA TYR A 134 -8.47 0.70 -26.23
C TYR A 134 -8.07 1.87 -25.33
N GLY A 135 -7.19 1.62 -24.38
CA GLY A 135 -6.56 2.65 -23.55
C GLY A 135 -5.07 2.36 -23.35
N PRO A 136 -4.19 3.38 -23.40
CA PRO A 136 -2.73 3.20 -23.24
C PRO A 136 -2.32 2.61 -21.88
N CYS A 137 -3.12 2.81 -20.82
CA CYS A 137 -2.93 2.17 -19.51
C CYS A 137 -3.73 0.87 -19.39
N GLN A 138 -4.92 0.81 -19.96
CA GLN A 138 -5.84 -0.32 -19.86
C GLN A 138 -5.26 -1.59 -20.50
N PHE A 139 -4.69 -1.49 -21.69
CA PHE A 139 -4.19 -2.65 -22.43
C PHE A 139 -2.93 -3.29 -21.85
N PRO A 140 -1.90 -2.55 -21.42
CA PRO A 140 -0.79 -3.13 -20.68
C PRO A 140 -1.22 -3.82 -19.39
N THR A 141 -2.14 -3.22 -18.65
CA THR A 141 -2.71 -3.83 -17.43
C THR A 141 -3.43 -5.15 -17.74
N LEU A 142 -4.25 -5.17 -18.81
CA LEU A 142 -4.89 -6.40 -19.29
C LEU A 142 -3.84 -7.43 -19.73
N GLY A 143 -2.76 -6.99 -20.38
CA GLY A 143 -1.65 -7.83 -20.80
C GLY A 143 -1.04 -8.59 -19.61
N PHE A 144 -0.73 -7.91 -18.51
CA PHE A 144 -0.22 -8.55 -17.29
C PHE A 144 -1.19 -9.60 -16.72
N VAL A 145 -2.49 -9.30 -16.71
CA VAL A 145 -3.51 -10.26 -16.22
C VAL A 145 -3.58 -11.48 -17.14
N VAL A 146 -3.56 -11.29 -18.46
CA VAL A 146 -3.60 -12.38 -19.45
C VAL A 146 -2.34 -13.23 -19.37
N ASP A 147 -1.16 -12.62 -19.26
CA ASP A 147 0.11 -13.34 -19.15
C ASP A 147 0.16 -14.15 -17.84
N HIS A 148 -0.33 -13.58 -16.75
CA HIS A 148 -0.45 -14.33 -15.50
C HIS A 148 -1.42 -15.50 -15.64
N TYR A 149 -2.59 -15.28 -16.24
CA TYR A 149 -3.55 -16.35 -16.52
C TYR A 149 -2.94 -17.47 -17.37
N ARG A 150 -2.20 -17.14 -18.44
CA ARG A 150 -1.50 -18.12 -19.26
C ARG A 150 -0.46 -18.90 -18.48
N ARG A 151 0.31 -18.25 -17.60
CA ARG A 151 1.26 -18.92 -16.70
C ARG A 151 0.56 -19.91 -15.77
N VAL A 152 -0.59 -19.51 -15.21
CA VAL A 152 -1.40 -20.41 -14.38
C VAL A 152 -1.87 -21.64 -15.16
N GLN A 153 -2.37 -21.44 -16.39
CA GLN A 153 -2.83 -22.54 -17.26
C GLN A 153 -1.69 -23.45 -17.72
N ALA A 154 -0.51 -22.90 -17.96
CA ALA A 154 0.67 -23.65 -18.41
C ALA A 154 1.46 -24.29 -17.26
N PHE A 155 1.12 -23.98 -16.01
CA PHE A 155 1.86 -24.50 -14.87
C PHE A 155 1.58 -25.98 -14.65
N VAL A 156 2.65 -26.76 -14.60
CA VAL A 156 2.61 -28.19 -14.30
C VAL A 156 3.19 -28.39 -12.89
N PRO A 157 2.38 -28.82 -11.91
CA PRO A 157 2.88 -29.13 -10.57
C PRO A 157 3.90 -30.28 -10.62
N GLU A 158 5.04 -30.06 -9.98
CA GLU A 158 6.10 -31.05 -9.86
C GLU A 158 6.08 -31.62 -8.44
N PRO A 159 6.03 -32.97 -8.27
CA PRO A 159 6.07 -33.59 -6.95
C PRO A 159 7.46 -33.43 -6.33
N PHE A 160 7.48 -33.21 -5.03
CA PHE A 160 8.69 -33.22 -4.21
C PHE A 160 8.47 -34.00 -2.91
N TRP A 161 9.55 -34.43 -2.29
CA TRP A 161 9.50 -35.18 -1.04
C TRP A 161 10.38 -34.53 0.02
N PHE A 162 9.99 -34.69 1.27
CA PHE A 162 10.73 -34.18 2.42
C PHE A 162 10.55 -35.08 3.63
N ILE A 163 11.46 -34.95 4.59
CA ILE A 163 11.41 -35.64 5.87
C ILE A 163 10.62 -34.81 6.87
N ASP A 164 9.46 -35.29 7.31
CA ASP A 164 8.66 -34.69 8.40
C ASP A 164 9.12 -35.30 9.73
N LEU A 165 9.81 -34.50 10.53
CA LEU A 165 10.29 -34.84 11.86
C LEU A 165 9.54 -34.01 12.89
N ARG A 166 8.90 -34.70 13.86
CA ARG A 166 8.18 -34.06 14.96
C ARG A 166 8.62 -34.62 16.29
N HIS A 167 8.67 -33.77 17.29
CA HIS A 167 8.95 -34.15 18.66
C HIS A 167 7.84 -33.71 19.60
N LYS A 168 7.28 -34.63 20.37
CA LYS A 168 6.30 -34.36 21.41
C LYS A 168 6.94 -34.54 22.77
N THR A 169 6.86 -33.57 23.63
CA THR A 169 7.31 -33.62 25.02
C THR A 169 6.11 -33.71 25.95
N ASP A 170 6.28 -34.28 27.13
CA ASP A 170 5.22 -34.39 28.14
C ASP A 170 4.80 -32.99 28.68
N THR A 171 5.67 -31.99 28.55
CA THR A 171 5.45 -30.63 29.03
C THR A 171 4.73 -29.74 28.01
N HIS A 172 4.58 -30.20 26.75
CA HIS A 172 3.99 -29.38 25.68
C HIS A 172 2.81 -30.09 25.04
N SER A 173 1.67 -29.39 24.93
CA SER A 173 0.42 -29.97 24.43
C SER A 173 0.47 -30.38 22.95
N SER A 174 1.31 -29.75 22.15
CA SER A 174 1.45 -30.03 20.72
C SER A 174 2.86 -30.51 20.37
N ALA A 175 2.96 -31.39 19.39
CA ALA A 175 4.25 -31.80 18.83
C ALA A 175 4.92 -30.64 18.09
N VAL A 176 6.22 -30.47 18.34
CA VAL A 176 7.04 -29.47 17.66
C VAL A 176 7.54 -30.05 16.33
N GLU A 177 7.32 -29.34 15.26
CA GLU A 177 7.82 -29.68 13.93
C GLU A 177 9.24 -29.14 13.76
N PHE A 178 10.15 -29.98 13.29
CA PHE A 178 11.51 -29.64 12.89
C PHE A 178 11.60 -29.64 11.37
N ILE A 179 11.88 -28.49 10.79
CA ILE A 179 12.00 -28.29 9.35
C ILE A 179 13.33 -28.86 8.88
N TRP A 180 13.31 -29.74 7.90
CA TRP A 180 14.49 -30.27 7.26
C TRP A 180 15.28 -29.17 6.54
N ASP A 181 16.61 -29.06 6.77
CA ASP A 181 17.40 -27.96 6.22
C ASP A 181 17.53 -28.01 4.69
N ARG A 182 17.43 -29.21 4.09
CA ARG A 182 17.33 -29.36 2.62
C ARG A 182 15.97 -28.91 2.08
N LYS A 183 15.01 -28.62 2.96
CA LYS A 183 13.61 -28.28 2.66
C LYS A 183 12.88 -29.43 1.95
N HIS A 184 13.21 -29.72 0.68
CA HIS A 184 12.63 -30.79 -0.11
C HIS A 184 13.59 -31.20 -1.24
N LEU A 185 13.40 -32.40 -1.78
CA LEU A 185 14.10 -32.90 -2.97
C LEU A 185 13.06 -33.44 -3.96
N PHE A 186 13.40 -33.38 -5.25
CA PHE A 186 12.54 -33.87 -6.32
C PHE A 186 12.75 -35.35 -6.66
N ASP A 187 13.61 -36.03 -5.93
CA ASP A 187 13.89 -37.45 -6.07
C ASP A 187 13.43 -38.21 -4.81
N GLU A 188 12.35 -38.99 -4.95
CA GLU A 188 11.78 -39.78 -3.86
C GLU A 188 12.77 -40.83 -3.30
N HIS A 189 13.55 -41.46 -4.19
CA HIS A 189 14.45 -42.54 -3.79
C HIS A 189 15.57 -42.02 -2.90
N ILE A 190 16.14 -40.87 -3.25
CA ILE A 190 17.14 -40.20 -2.44
C ILE A 190 16.59 -39.82 -1.05
N VAL A 191 15.37 -39.27 -1.00
CA VAL A 191 14.75 -38.92 0.29
C VAL A 191 14.49 -40.17 1.15
N LYS A 192 14.08 -41.31 0.55
CA LYS A 192 13.91 -42.58 1.25
C LYS A 192 15.23 -43.13 1.83
N ILE A 193 16.33 -42.98 1.10
CA ILE A 193 17.67 -43.38 1.58
C ILE A 193 18.05 -42.53 2.79
N LEU A 194 17.93 -41.18 2.69
CA LEU A 194 18.26 -40.24 3.77
C LEU A 194 17.38 -40.50 5.01
N HIS A 195 16.10 -40.71 4.81
CA HIS A 195 15.16 -41.08 5.86
C HIS A 195 15.53 -42.43 6.53
N GLY A 196 16.00 -43.40 5.75
CA GLY A 196 16.51 -44.69 6.27
C GLY A 196 17.66 -44.48 7.26
N ARG A 197 18.64 -43.64 6.90
CA ARG A 197 19.75 -43.27 7.79
C ARG A 197 19.27 -42.57 9.06
N CYS A 198 18.29 -41.68 8.96
CA CYS A 198 17.68 -41.09 10.16
C CYS A 198 17.01 -42.15 11.04
N LYS A 199 16.31 -43.12 10.48
CA LYS A 199 15.71 -44.25 11.26
C LYS A 199 16.74 -45.10 11.97
N GLU A 200 17.87 -45.38 11.34
CA GLU A 200 18.96 -46.19 11.92
C GLU A 200 19.60 -45.43 13.10
N ALA A 201 19.68 -44.12 13.07
CA ALA A 201 20.21 -43.30 14.16
C ALA A 201 19.34 -43.33 15.43
N VAL A 202 18.04 -43.66 15.32
CA VAL A 202 17.06 -43.79 16.41
C VAL A 202 16.78 -42.51 17.18
N GLU A 203 17.79 -41.70 17.49
CA GLU A 203 17.71 -40.48 18.26
C GLU A 203 18.26 -39.27 17.47
N ALA A 204 17.60 -38.14 17.63
CA ALA A 204 18.10 -36.86 17.20
C ALA A 204 18.93 -36.17 18.33
N GLN A 205 19.99 -35.51 17.98
CA GLN A 205 20.82 -34.74 18.92
C GLN A 205 20.71 -33.24 18.65
N VAL A 206 20.47 -32.46 19.70
CA VAL A 206 20.48 -30.99 19.63
C VAL A 206 21.92 -30.52 19.44
N THR A 207 22.18 -29.86 18.32
CA THR A 207 23.51 -29.34 17.95
C THR A 207 23.70 -27.89 18.34
N CYS A 208 22.60 -27.11 18.37
CA CYS A 208 22.67 -25.68 18.66
C CYS A 208 21.33 -25.18 19.22
N VAL A 209 21.42 -24.31 20.24
CA VAL A 209 20.29 -23.51 20.75
C VAL A 209 20.72 -22.05 20.75
N GLN A 210 20.11 -21.25 19.88
CA GLN A 210 20.44 -19.82 19.74
C GLN A 210 19.23 -18.99 20.06
N CYS A 211 19.38 -18.08 21.04
CA CYS A 211 18.39 -17.08 21.36
C CYS A 211 18.85 -15.72 20.82
N ARG A 212 18.03 -15.06 20.02
CA ARG A 212 18.35 -13.78 19.40
C ARG A 212 17.19 -12.79 19.57
N PRO A 213 17.50 -11.50 19.89
CA PRO A 213 16.49 -10.47 19.84
C PRO A 213 16.00 -10.31 18.41
N THR A 214 14.70 -10.19 18.28
CA THR A 214 14.02 -9.93 17.00
C THR A 214 13.05 -8.78 17.16
N SER A 215 12.72 -8.11 16.07
CA SER A 215 11.74 -7.03 16.06
C SER A 215 10.82 -7.11 14.85
N LYS A 216 9.56 -6.78 15.06
CA LYS A 216 8.63 -6.55 13.96
C LYS A 216 8.50 -5.05 13.74
N ARG A 217 8.83 -4.62 12.51
CA ARG A 217 8.90 -3.21 12.15
C ARG A 217 7.53 -2.59 12.11
N LYS A 218 7.40 -1.38 12.66
CA LYS A 218 6.24 -0.51 12.53
C LYS A 218 5.94 -0.18 11.06
N PRO A 219 4.67 0.10 10.71
CA PRO A 219 4.30 0.37 9.33
C PRO A 219 4.99 1.64 8.80
N SER A 220 5.32 1.61 7.52
CA SER A 220 5.80 2.79 6.79
C SER A 220 4.68 3.82 6.58
N PRO A 221 5.02 5.08 6.32
CA PRO A 221 4.07 6.10 5.93
C PRO A 221 3.19 5.63 4.75
N LEU A 222 1.95 6.09 4.71
CA LEU A 222 0.91 5.53 3.85
C LEU A 222 0.87 6.22 2.49
N THR A 223 0.99 5.45 1.41
CA THR A 223 0.78 5.88 0.02
C THR A 223 -0.58 5.44 -0.50
N THR A 224 -1.04 6.02 -1.62
CA THR A 224 -2.31 5.66 -2.28
C THR A 224 -2.41 4.18 -2.60
N VAL A 225 -1.36 3.59 -3.18
CA VAL A 225 -1.34 2.16 -3.55
C VAL A 225 -1.45 1.27 -2.32
N GLU A 226 -0.73 1.60 -1.24
CA GLU A 226 -0.80 0.84 0.01
C GLU A 226 -2.17 0.98 0.69
N LEU A 227 -2.78 2.16 0.65
CA LEU A 227 -4.14 2.37 1.15
C LEU A 227 -5.15 1.46 0.43
N GLN A 228 -5.16 1.52 -0.91
CA GLN A 228 -6.08 0.73 -1.73
C GLN A 228 -5.87 -0.77 -1.56
N LYS A 229 -4.62 -1.25 -1.65
CA LYS A 229 -4.24 -2.65 -1.52
C LYS A 229 -4.66 -3.24 -0.17
N ASN A 230 -4.32 -2.56 0.91
CA ASN A 230 -4.55 -3.08 2.26
C ASN A 230 -6.02 -3.03 2.65
N LEU A 231 -6.71 -1.90 2.41
CA LEU A 231 -8.13 -1.81 2.72
C LEU A 231 -9.01 -2.69 1.83
N SER A 232 -8.68 -2.83 0.55
CA SER A 232 -9.39 -3.78 -0.32
C SER A 232 -9.28 -5.20 0.21
N ARG A 233 -8.09 -5.61 0.67
CA ARG A 233 -7.86 -6.92 1.29
C ARG A 233 -8.62 -7.11 2.62
N LEU A 234 -8.66 -6.07 3.45
CA LEU A 234 -9.29 -6.12 4.77
C LEU A 234 -10.82 -6.06 4.71
N THR A 235 -11.37 -5.31 3.77
CA THR A 235 -12.80 -4.96 3.75
C THR A 235 -13.57 -5.54 2.57
N GLY A 236 -12.87 -6.03 1.53
CA GLY A 236 -13.49 -6.44 0.26
C GLY A 236 -13.96 -5.27 -0.63
N MET A 237 -13.75 -4.01 -0.21
CA MET A 237 -14.14 -2.85 -1.01
C MET A 237 -13.27 -2.72 -2.27
N ALA A 238 -13.89 -2.30 -3.38
CA ALA A 238 -13.17 -2.00 -4.60
C ALA A 238 -12.16 -0.85 -4.38
N PRO A 239 -10.94 -0.92 -4.93
CA PRO A 239 -9.90 0.12 -4.76
C PRO A 239 -10.37 1.52 -5.14
N LYS A 240 -11.20 1.64 -6.20
CA LYS A 240 -11.80 2.92 -6.60
C LYS A 240 -12.69 3.50 -5.49
N LYS A 241 -13.57 2.68 -4.90
CA LYS A 241 -14.45 3.12 -3.81
C LYS A 241 -13.66 3.60 -2.60
N ILE A 242 -12.56 2.93 -2.26
CA ILE A 242 -11.67 3.33 -1.16
C ILE A 242 -11.09 4.72 -1.42
N LEU A 243 -10.64 4.97 -2.64
CA LEU A 243 -10.08 6.27 -3.02
C LEU A 243 -11.14 7.37 -3.03
N ASP A 244 -12.33 7.10 -3.59
CA ASP A 244 -13.46 8.05 -3.60
C ASP A 244 -13.86 8.46 -2.15
N LEU A 245 -13.85 7.51 -1.21
CA LEU A 245 -14.11 7.79 0.21
C LEU A 245 -12.98 8.60 0.86
N ALA A 246 -11.72 8.29 0.54
CA ALA A 246 -10.58 9.04 1.06
C ALA A 246 -10.57 10.49 0.52
N GLU A 247 -10.98 10.71 -0.72
CA GLU A 247 -11.16 12.04 -1.31
C GLU A 247 -12.30 12.82 -0.62
N ALA A 248 -13.41 12.16 -0.32
CA ALA A 248 -14.49 12.79 0.44
C ALA A 248 -14.00 13.23 1.85
N LEU A 249 -13.24 12.38 2.54
CA LEU A 249 -12.64 12.71 3.85
C LEU A 249 -11.62 13.85 3.75
N TYR A 250 -10.83 13.91 2.67
CA TYR A 250 -9.93 15.03 2.38
C TYR A 250 -10.70 16.34 2.19
N GLN A 251 -11.78 16.33 1.40
CA GLN A 251 -12.61 17.52 1.17
C GLN A 251 -13.28 18.02 2.45
N CYS A 252 -13.55 17.11 3.41
CA CYS A 252 -14.04 17.46 4.74
C CYS A 252 -12.94 17.95 5.70
N GLY A 253 -11.67 17.96 5.28
CA GLY A 253 -10.54 18.38 6.13
C GLY A 253 -10.14 17.35 7.20
N LEU A 254 -10.50 16.07 7.03
CA LEU A 254 -10.22 14.99 7.98
C LEU A 254 -8.97 14.17 7.63
N LEU A 255 -8.64 14.10 6.34
CA LEU A 255 -7.41 13.48 5.82
C LEU A 255 -6.61 14.48 4.99
N SER A 256 -5.31 14.23 4.85
CA SER A 256 -4.47 14.85 3.83
C SER A 256 -4.83 14.34 2.43
N TYR A 257 -4.32 14.99 1.38
CA TYR A 257 -4.59 14.60 0.00
C TYR A 257 -4.27 13.12 -0.25
N PRO A 258 -5.22 12.32 -0.72
CA PRO A 258 -5.08 10.86 -0.76
C PRO A 258 -4.38 10.31 -2.01
N ARG A 259 -4.06 11.16 -3.00
CA ARG A 259 -3.33 10.75 -4.21
C ARG A 259 -1.88 11.14 -4.10
N THR A 260 -1.09 10.36 -3.39
CA THR A 260 0.35 10.58 -3.22
C THR A 260 1.13 9.27 -3.30
N GLU A 261 2.31 9.32 -3.90
CA GLU A 261 3.28 8.24 -3.85
C GLU A 261 4.35 8.45 -2.77
N THR A 262 4.28 9.57 -2.05
CA THR A 262 5.24 9.94 -1.03
C THR A 262 5.12 9.02 0.18
N ASP A 263 6.25 8.46 0.61
CA ASP A 263 6.40 7.60 1.79
C ASP A 263 7.41 8.15 2.80
N GLN A 264 7.65 9.47 2.75
CA GLN A 264 8.55 10.18 3.66
C GLN A 264 7.94 11.52 4.09
N TYR A 265 8.22 11.90 5.33
CA TYR A 265 7.82 13.19 5.89
C TYR A 265 8.98 14.17 5.91
N ASP A 266 8.68 15.45 5.70
CA ASP A 266 9.66 16.52 5.82
C ASP A 266 10.19 16.64 7.27
N ASN A 267 11.39 17.22 7.42
CA ASN A 267 12.05 17.28 8.73
C ASN A 267 11.30 18.11 9.78
N ASP A 268 10.58 19.12 9.35
CA ASP A 268 9.78 20.03 10.16
C ASP A 268 8.31 19.63 10.33
N PHE A 269 7.94 18.42 9.89
CA PHE A 269 6.57 17.93 9.96
C PHE A 269 6.10 17.77 11.43
N ASP A 270 4.97 18.43 11.77
CA ASP A 270 4.41 18.45 13.13
C ASP A 270 3.61 17.17 13.46
N PHE A 271 4.33 16.14 13.91
CA PHE A 271 3.70 14.91 14.38
C PHE A 271 2.94 15.11 15.70
N VAL A 272 3.51 15.90 16.63
CA VAL A 272 2.96 16.05 17.98
C VAL A 272 1.62 16.75 17.94
N GLY A 273 1.49 17.82 17.15
CA GLY A 273 0.21 18.51 16.98
C GLY A 273 -0.87 17.63 16.36
N LEU A 274 -0.50 16.72 15.43
CA LEU A 274 -1.45 15.77 14.87
C LEU A 274 -1.83 14.65 15.84
N LEU A 275 -0.89 14.15 16.64
CA LEU A 275 -1.17 13.21 17.72
C LEU A 275 -2.12 13.81 18.73
N ASP A 276 -1.89 15.06 19.16
CA ASP A 276 -2.73 15.74 20.16
C ASP A 276 -4.19 15.84 19.73
N LYS A 277 -4.47 16.09 18.45
CA LYS A 277 -5.83 16.08 17.89
C LYS A 277 -6.56 14.73 18.05
N GLN A 278 -5.83 13.61 18.15
CA GLN A 278 -6.39 12.26 18.25
C GLN A 278 -6.58 11.79 19.72
N ARG A 279 -6.20 12.58 20.73
CA ARG A 279 -6.28 12.21 22.15
C ARG A 279 -7.71 12.03 22.67
N GLN A 280 -8.68 12.69 22.04
CA GLN A 280 -10.08 12.63 22.47
C GLN A 280 -10.83 11.38 21.95
N ASP A 281 -10.21 10.54 21.14
CA ASP A 281 -10.83 9.34 20.60
C ASP A 281 -11.03 8.28 21.70
N ALA A 282 -12.20 7.65 21.72
CA ALA A 282 -12.55 6.64 22.71
C ALA A 282 -11.74 5.33 22.57
N GLN A 283 -11.23 5.01 21.38
CA GLN A 283 -10.55 3.74 21.11
C GLN A 283 -9.04 3.84 21.31
N TRP A 284 -8.42 4.93 20.85
CA TRP A 284 -6.97 5.09 20.89
C TRP A 284 -6.47 6.29 21.69
N GLY A 285 -7.35 7.14 22.20
CA GLY A 285 -6.95 8.39 22.89
C GLY A 285 -6.04 8.18 24.10
N ALA A 286 -6.27 7.13 24.90
CA ALA A 286 -5.39 6.78 26.00
C ALA A 286 -3.97 6.43 25.52
N LEU A 287 -3.86 5.59 24.47
CA LEU A 287 -2.58 5.19 23.86
C LEU A 287 -1.86 6.38 23.20
N VAL A 288 -2.61 7.27 22.58
CA VAL A 288 -2.07 8.51 22.00
C VAL A 288 -1.54 9.44 23.09
N SER A 289 -2.20 9.50 24.26
CA SER A 289 -1.72 10.28 25.40
C SER A 289 -0.37 9.79 25.91
N GLU A 290 -0.12 8.46 25.89
CA GLU A 290 1.20 7.88 26.18
C GLU A 290 2.26 8.33 25.16
N LEU A 291 1.91 8.31 23.84
CA LEU A 291 2.82 8.79 22.79
C LEU A 291 3.16 10.27 22.96
N CYS A 292 2.17 11.12 23.23
CA CYS A 292 2.38 12.56 23.44
C CYS A 292 3.26 12.81 24.67
N ALA A 293 3.04 12.11 25.77
CA ALA A 293 3.88 12.22 26.98
C ALA A 293 5.32 11.82 26.68
N SER A 294 5.52 10.70 25.96
CA SER A 294 6.84 10.25 25.52
C SER A 294 7.52 11.24 24.58
N ALA A 295 6.78 11.84 23.64
CA ALA A 295 7.29 12.85 22.71
C ALA A 295 7.75 14.14 23.43
N ALA A 296 7.08 14.49 24.53
CA ALA A 296 7.47 15.61 25.40
C ALA A 296 8.64 15.28 26.34
N GLY A 297 9.25 14.09 26.26
CA GLY A 297 10.38 13.67 27.07
C GLY A 297 10.00 13.15 28.46
N ALA A 298 8.72 12.91 28.75
CA ALA A 298 8.29 12.33 30.01
C ALA A 298 8.69 10.84 30.11
N THR A 299 9.08 10.41 31.31
CA THR A 299 9.32 8.99 31.59
C THR A 299 7.98 8.26 31.55
N VAL A 300 7.84 7.32 30.65
CA VAL A 300 6.61 6.49 30.54
C VAL A 300 6.78 5.17 31.29
N ALA A 301 5.66 4.63 31.78
CA ALA A 301 5.66 3.36 32.52
C ALA A 301 6.18 2.18 31.66
N PRO A 302 6.72 1.12 32.26
CA PRO A 302 7.08 -0.10 31.57
C PRO A 302 5.89 -0.65 30.76
N GLY A 303 6.08 -0.92 29.47
CA GLY A 303 5.03 -1.40 28.58
C GLY A 303 4.13 -0.30 27.97
N ALA A 304 4.25 0.97 28.37
CA ALA A 304 3.57 2.07 27.70
C ALA A 304 4.18 2.36 26.31
N LEU A 305 3.38 2.98 25.45
CA LEU A 305 3.83 3.34 24.12
C LEU A 305 4.88 4.45 24.17
N LYS A 306 5.95 4.27 23.38
CA LYS A 306 7.00 5.26 23.22
C LYS A 306 6.91 5.88 21.83
N TYR A 307 7.05 7.21 21.80
CA TYR A 307 7.13 7.94 20.54
C TYR A 307 8.48 7.70 19.87
N GLU A 308 8.40 7.41 18.58
CA GLU A 308 9.54 7.38 17.69
C GLU A 308 9.08 7.90 16.32
N ARG A 309 9.79 8.88 15.78
CA ARG A 309 9.47 9.45 14.48
C ARG A 309 9.25 8.35 13.41
N PRO A 310 8.26 8.50 12.51
CA PRO A 310 8.07 7.60 11.39
C PRO A 310 9.33 7.45 10.55
N ARG A 311 9.60 6.22 10.09
CA ARG A 311 10.70 5.97 9.15
C ARG A 311 10.34 6.49 7.79
N ASN A 312 11.24 7.22 7.16
CA ASN A 312 11.08 7.67 5.80
C ASN A 312 11.42 6.54 4.82
N GLY A 313 10.59 6.41 3.77
CA GLY A 313 10.88 5.60 2.61
C GLY A 313 11.80 6.34 1.62
N ARG A 314 11.66 6.04 0.33
CA ARG A 314 12.51 6.62 -0.73
C ARG A 314 11.74 7.43 -1.76
N LYS A 315 10.40 7.45 -1.67
CA LYS A 315 9.52 8.10 -2.64
C LYS A 315 9.09 9.45 -2.15
N ASN A 316 9.16 10.46 -3.01
CA ASN A 316 8.69 11.80 -2.74
C ASN A 316 8.20 12.43 -4.05
N ASP A 317 6.91 12.73 -4.14
CA ASP A 317 6.31 13.43 -5.27
C ASP A 317 6.53 14.96 -5.23
N LYS A 318 7.18 15.44 -4.15
CA LYS A 318 7.49 16.87 -3.90
C LYS A 318 6.26 17.78 -3.82
N ALA A 319 5.08 17.22 -3.75
CA ALA A 319 3.82 17.95 -3.70
C ALA A 319 3.06 17.69 -2.39
N HIS A 320 3.03 16.42 -1.94
CA HIS A 320 2.22 16.01 -0.81
C HIS A 320 3.01 15.17 0.18
N PRO A 321 2.67 15.26 1.49
CA PRO A 321 3.12 14.31 2.49
C PRO A 321 2.40 12.94 2.29
N PRO A 322 2.83 11.89 2.98
CA PRO A 322 2.07 10.64 3.11
C PRO A 322 0.65 10.89 3.63
N ILE A 323 -0.27 9.99 3.31
CA ILE A 323 -1.66 10.09 3.76
C ILE A 323 -1.73 9.95 5.29
N HIS A 324 -2.34 10.95 5.95
CA HIS A 324 -2.45 11.02 7.40
C HIS A 324 -3.74 11.75 7.83
N PRO A 325 -4.21 11.55 9.08
CA PRO A 325 -5.34 12.32 9.61
C PRO A 325 -4.92 13.76 9.89
N THR A 326 -5.76 14.71 9.53
CA THR A 326 -5.54 16.15 9.75
C THR A 326 -6.34 16.72 10.91
N ALA A 327 -7.46 16.04 11.26
CA ALA A 327 -8.31 16.34 12.39
C ALA A 327 -8.90 15.06 12.96
N HIS A 328 -9.43 15.12 14.19
CA HIS A 328 -10.25 14.04 14.76
C HIS A 328 -11.63 14.05 14.11
N ALA A 329 -12.16 12.87 13.81
CA ALA A 329 -13.47 12.69 13.20
C ALA A 329 -14.47 12.09 14.17
N ASN A 330 -15.62 12.77 14.29
CA ASN A 330 -16.82 12.25 14.92
C ASN A 330 -17.83 11.88 13.81
N ASP A 331 -18.80 11.04 14.06
CA ASP A 331 -19.98 10.79 13.21
C ASP A 331 -19.72 10.51 11.72
N LEU A 332 -18.79 9.60 11.42
CA LEU A 332 -18.55 9.14 10.05
C LEU A 332 -19.53 8.01 9.66
N ARG A 333 -19.88 7.96 8.39
CA ARG A 333 -20.61 6.82 7.80
C ARG A 333 -19.77 5.55 7.91
N ALA A 334 -20.43 4.39 7.93
CA ALA A 334 -19.75 3.11 8.20
C ALA A 334 -18.52 2.84 7.29
N ASP A 335 -18.61 3.14 5.99
CA ASP A 335 -17.50 2.91 5.06
C ASP A 335 -16.43 4.01 5.14
N GLU A 336 -16.81 5.28 5.35
CA GLU A 336 -15.89 6.39 5.63
C GLU A 336 -15.10 6.13 6.91
N LYS A 337 -15.77 5.63 7.94
CA LYS A 337 -15.15 5.27 9.22
C LYS A 337 -14.07 4.21 9.02
N LYS A 338 -14.30 3.16 8.22
CA LYS A 338 -13.29 2.13 7.95
C LYS A 338 -12.02 2.72 7.32
N VAL A 339 -12.19 3.66 6.38
CA VAL A 339 -11.05 4.33 5.73
C VAL A 339 -10.33 5.23 6.72
N TYR A 340 -11.05 6.05 7.46
CA TYR A 340 -10.49 6.96 8.45
C TYR A 340 -9.76 6.22 9.58
N ASP A 341 -10.38 5.19 10.16
CA ASP A 341 -9.80 4.37 11.23
C ASP A 341 -8.50 3.71 10.76
N TYR A 342 -8.48 3.15 9.54
CA TYR A 342 -7.28 2.53 8.99
C TYR A 342 -6.14 3.54 8.83
N VAL A 343 -6.42 4.69 8.21
CA VAL A 343 -5.42 5.76 7.99
C VAL A 343 -4.89 6.26 9.32
N THR A 344 -5.78 6.55 10.27
CA THR A 344 -5.42 7.08 11.59
C THR A 344 -4.60 6.07 12.38
N ARG A 345 -5.05 4.81 12.48
CA ARG A 345 -4.30 3.77 13.20
C ARG A 345 -2.92 3.53 12.59
N ARG A 346 -2.81 3.56 11.26
CA ARG A 346 -1.52 3.40 10.58
C ARG A 346 -0.58 4.58 10.86
N PHE A 347 -1.09 5.80 10.82
CA PHE A 347 -0.33 7.00 11.18
C PHE A 347 0.17 6.94 12.63
N LEU A 348 -0.72 6.68 13.58
CA LEU A 348 -0.39 6.55 14.99
C LEU A 348 0.66 5.46 15.24
N ALA A 349 0.49 4.30 14.63
CA ALA A 349 1.43 3.19 14.70
C ALA A 349 2.80 3.54 14.12
N SER A 350 2.85 4.30 13.03
CA SER A 350 4.11 4.76 12.46
C SER A 350 4.88 5.71 13.39
N CYS A 351 4.17 6.38 14.32
CA CYS A 351 4.74 7.24 15.36
C CYS A 351 5.14 6.50 16.66
N ALA A 352 4.91 5.18 16.75
CA ALA A 352 5.33 4.37 17.89
C ALA A 352 6.66 3.64 17.62
N THR A 353 7.17 2.90 18.60
CA THR A 353 8.33 2.03 18.45
C THR A 353 7.98 0.69 17.82
N ASP A 354 8.98 -0.03 17.29
CA ASP A 354 8.83 -1.40 16.80
C ASP A 354 8.39 -2.36 17.90
N ALA A 355 7.69 -3.42 17.52
CA ALA A 355 7.43 -4.53 18.43
C ALA A 355 8.70 -5.36 18.63
N LEU A 356 8.94 -5.78 19.87
CA LEU A 356 10.15 -6.48 20.29
C LEU A 356 9.83 -7.91 20.72
N GLY A 357 10.68 -8.83 20.33
CA GLY A 357 10.58 -10.23 20.72
C GLY A 357 11.92 -10.90 20.79
N GLU A 358 11.88 -12.18 21.08
CA GLU A 358 13.04 -13.04 21.15
C GLU A 358 12.74 -14.33 20.38
N GLU A 359 13.58 -14.63 19.40
CA GLU A 359 13.50 -15.84 18.62
C GLU A 359 14.49 -16.86 19.14
N THR A 360 14.01 -18.04 19.51
CA THR A 360 14.86 -19.17 19.87
C THR A 360 14.91 -20.15 18.71
N LYS A 361 16.07 -20.30 18.09
CA LYS A 361 16.33 -21.28 17.04
C LYS A 361 17.00 -22.51 17.66
N VAL A 362 16.42 -23.69 17.41
CA VAL A 362 16.98 -24.98 17.83
C VAL A 362 17.34 -25.77 16.59
N CYS A 363 18.59 -26.18 16.47
CA CYS A 363 19.06 -27.07 15.41
C CYS A 363 19.34 -28.45 15.97
N ILE A 364 19.01 -29.47 15.19
CA ILE A 364 19.25 -30.89 15.53
C ILE A 364 19.91 -31.60 14.36
N GLU A 365 20.62 -32.68 14.66
CA GLU A 365 21.19 -33.60 13.69
C GLU A 365 20.64 -35.01 13.96
N MET A 366 20.33 -35.75 12.90
CA MET A 366 19.88 -37.14 12.97
C MET A 366 20.30 -37.89 11.70
N GLY A 367 21.15 -38.90 11.85
CA GLY A 367 21.61 -39.70 10.72
C GLY A 367 22.36 -38.97 9.62
N GLY A 368 23.09 -37.90 9.97
CA GLY A 368 23.81 -37.01 9.06
C GLY A 368 22.92 -35.97 8.39
N GLU A 369 21.64 -35.88 8.71
CA GLU A 369 20.72 -34.85 8.25
C GLU A 369 20.43 -33.84 9.35
N THR A 370 20.32 -32.57 8.96
CA THR A 370 20.07 -31.46 9.88
C THR A 370 18.65 -30.92 9.75
N PHE A 371 18.09 -30.54 10.90
CA PHE A 371 16.76 -29.95 10.99
C PHE A 371 16.79 -28.77 11.97
N HIS A 372 15.86 -27.87 11.82
CA HIS A 372 15.70 -26.76 12.76
C HIS A 372 14.24 -26.49 13.08
N THR A 373 14.02 -25.91 14.24
CA THR A 373 12.75 -25.26 14.61
C THR A 373 13.03 -23.91 15.22
N SER A 374 12.02 -23.04 15.21
CA SER A 374 12.13 -21.75 15.91
C SER A 374 10.90 -21.51 16.77
N GLY A 375 11.13 -20.95 17.93
CA GLY A 375 10.13 -20.41 18.81
C GLY A 375 10.21 -18.88 18.81
N LEU A 376 9.10 -18.21 19.14
CA LEU A 376 9.03 -16.75 19.26
C LEU A 376 8.36 -16.40 20.59
N PHE A 377 8.99 -15.55 21.34
CA PHE A 377 8.42 -14.91 22.52
C PHE A 377 8.33 -13.40 22.28
N VAL A 378 7.10 -12.88 22.23
CA VAL A 378 6.84 -11.45 22.03
C VAL A 378 6.95 -10.76 23.39
N LYS A 379 7.95 -9.87 23.54
CA LYS A 379 8.21 -9.11 24.78
C LYS A 379 7.35 -7.85 24.86
N ASP A 380 7.22 -7.15 23.74
CA ASP A 380 6.41 -5.92 23.65
C ASP A 380 5.77 -5.82 22.26
N THR A 381 4.47 -5.64 22.23
CA THR A 381 3.69 -5.46 21.01
C THR A 381 3.75 -4.03 20.48
N ALA A 382 4.16 -3.05 21.28
CA ALA A 382 4.38 -1.64 20.93
C ALA A 382 3.32 -1.09 19.93
N TYR A 383 3.71 -0.70 18.72
CA TYR A 383 2.83 -0.11 17.72
C TYR A 383 1.58 -0.95 17.41
N MET A 384 1.62 -2.26 17.61
CA MET A 384 0.48 -3.14 17.32
C MET A 384 -0.70 -2.92 18.26
N LYS A 385 -0.51 -2.26 19.40
CA LYS A 385 -1.62 -1.81 20.27
C LYS A 385 -2.52 -0.80 19.55
N LEU A 386 -1.94 -0.01 18.64
CA LEU A 386 -2.64 0.98 17.81
C LEU A 386 -3.08 0.38 16.46
N PHE A 387 -2.22 -0.44 15.84
CA PHE A 387 -2.47 -1.04 14.52
C PHE A 387 -2.95 -2.48 14.66
N THR A 388 -4.19 -2.63 15.05
CA THR A 388 -4.83 -3.93 15.36
C THR A 388 -5.05 -4.84 14.14
N TYR A 389 -4.70 -4.39 12.95
CA TYR A 389 -4.78 -5.17 11.70
C TYR A 389 -3.61 -6.14 11.51
N GLU A 390 -2.57 -6.03 12.35
CA GLU A 390 -1.42 -6.92 12.34
C GLU A 390 -1.36 -7.74 13.63
N HIS A 391 -0.91 -8.98 13.50
CA HIS A 391 -0.72 -9.90 14.60
C HIS A 391 0.72 -10.42 14.62
N TRP A 392 1.27 -10.54 15.80
CA TRP A 392 2.56 -11.18 16.06
C TRP A 392 2.41 -12.03 17.32
N SER A 393 2.15 -13.32 17.11
CA SER A 393 1.81 -14.25 18.18
C SER A 393 3.04 -15.01 18.66
N ASN A 394 3.06 -15.33 19.93
CA ASN A 394 4.03 -16.26 20.48
C ASN A 394 3.94 -17.62 19.76
N LYS A 395 5.10 -18.19 19.43
CA LYS A 395 5.25 -19.58 19.01
C LYS A 395 6.05 -20.29 20.10
N SER A 396 5.34 -20.91 21.01
CA SER A 396 5.97 -21.64 22.11
C SER A 396 6.59 -22.93 21.60
N ILE A 397 7.83 -23.17 22.01
CA ILE A 397 8.53 -24.45 21.87
C ILE A 397 9.01 -24.90 23.26
N PRO A 398 9.19 -26.22 23.50
CA PRO A 398 9.81 -26.71 24.71
C PRO A 398 11.23 -26.19 24.89
N GLU A 399 11.71 -26.23 26.10
CA GLU A 399 13.12 -25.92 26.39
C GLU A 399 14.00 -27.07 25.89
N TYR A 400 14.96 -26.75 25.01
CA TYR A 400 15.96 -27.67 24.51
C TYR A 400 17.34 -27.24 25.01
N ARG A 401 18.22 -28.23 25.27
CA ARG A 401 19.60 -27.98 25.68
C ARG A 401 20.57 -28.56 24.65
N GLU A 402 21.70 -27.92 24.46
CA GLU A 402 22.75 -28.47 23.59
C GLU A 402 23.18 -29.86 24.04
N ARG A 403 23.43 -30.73 23.08
CA ARG A 403 23.76 -32.16 23.27
C ARG A 403 22.62 -33.02 23.83
N GLN A 404 21.45 -32.46 24.09
CA GLN A 404 20.26 -33.24 24.44
C GLN A 404 19.92 -34.18 23.31
N ARG A 405 19.56 -35.44 23.66
CA ARG A 405 19.09 -36.44 22.73
C ARG A 405 17.60 -36.74 22.99
N PHE A 406 16.88 -36.99 21.91
CA PHE A 406 15.48 -37.38 22.02
C PHE A 406 15.08 -38.26 20.83
N ARG A 407 14.04 -39.07 21.04
CA ARG A 407 13.41 -39.81 19.95
C ARG A 407 12.28 -39.01 19.34
N PRO A 408 12.25 -38.79 18.00
CA PRO A 408 11.12 -38.18 17.34
C PRO A 408 9.81 -38.95 17.60
N SER A 409 8.73 -38.23 17.84
CA SER A 409 7.39 -38.80 17.89
C SER A 409 6.84 -39.16 16.51
N THR A 410 7.35 -38.45 15.48
CA THR A 410 7.04 -38.70 14.06
C THR A 410 8.32 -38.54 13.26
N LEU A 411 8.58 -39.53 12.39
CA LEU A 411 9.66 -39.47 11.40
C LEU A 411 9.15 -40.17 10.14
N THR A 412 8.69 -39.41 9.16
CA THR A 412 8.06 -39.94 7.94
C THR A 412 8.49 -39.14 6.71
N VAL A 413 8.49 -39.79 5.55
CA VAL A 413 8.62 -39.11 4.27
C VAL A 413 7.24 -38.60 3.87
N LYS A 414 7.14 -37.35 3.53
CA LYS A 414 5.93 -36.72 2.97
C LYS A 414 6.18 -36.26 1.56
N GLN A 415 5.13 -36.28 0.77
CA GLN A 415 5.08 -35.73 -0.58
C GLN A 415 4.31 -34.42 -0.58
N GLY A 416 4.83 -33.45 -1.32
CA GLY A 416 4.16 -32.22 -1.69
C GLY A 416 4.21 -32.02 -3.19
N CYS A 417 3.58 -30.96 -3.68
CA CYS A 417 3.69 -30.53 -5.07
C CYS A 417 4.05 -29.04 -5.10
N THR A 418 4.84 -28.65 -6.08
CA THR A 418 5.10 -27.22 -6.34
C THR A 418 3.79 -26.52 -6.68
N CYS A 419 3.66 -25.28 -6.28
CA CYS A 419 2.51 -24.44 -6.63
C CYS A 419 3.01 -23.12 -7.26
N LEU A 420 2.22 -22.57 -8.17
CA LEU A 420 2.50 -21.27 -8.74
C LEU A 420 2.33 -20.18 -7.69
N LEU A 421 3.20 -19.18 -7.73
CA LEU A 421 2.99 -17.96 -6.96
C LEU A 421 1.81 -17.20 -7.55
N TYR A 422 0.76 -17.02 -6.75
CA TYR A 422 -0.46 -16.30 -7.17
C TYR A 422 -0.30 -14.77 -7.20
N THR A 423 0.86 -14.26 -6.88
CA THR A 423 1.16 -12.84 -6.94
C THR A 423 1.76 -12.51 -8.31
N SER A 424 1.22 -11.47 -8.97
CA SER A 424 1.88 -10.91 -10.14
C SER A 424 3.30 -10.49 -9.76
N PRO A 425 4.34 -10.88 -10.54
CA PRO A 425 5.68 -10.39 -10.26
C PRO A 425 5.67 -8.86 -10.35
N SER A 426 6.18 -8.22 -9.30
CA SER A 426 6.42 -6.79 -9.33
C SER A 426 7.50 -6.51 -10.38
N PRO A 427 7.42 -5.41 -11.15
CA PRO A 427 8.53 -5.00 -12.02
C PRO A 427 9.84 -4.73 -11.27
N ARG A 428 9.83 -4.89 -9.94
CA ARG A 428 10.99 -4.69 -9.05
C ARG A 428 11.51 -6.00 -8.43
N ASP A 429 10.85 -7.11 -8.67
CA ASP A 429 11.29 -8.46 -8.35
C ASP A 429 11.91 -9.08 -9.62
#